data_45a6264b40659c5bfdaf047586096585
#
_entry.id   45a6264b40659c5bfdaf047586096585
#
_cell.length_a   1.000
_cell.length_b   1.000
_cell.length_c   1.000
_cell.angle_alpha   90.00
_cell.angle_beta   90.00
_cell.angle_gamma   90.00
#
_symmetry.space_group_name_H-M   'P 1'
#
loop_
_entity.id
_entity.type
_entity.pdbx_description
1 polymer ?
#
loop_
_entity_poly.entity_id
_entity_poly.type
_entity_poly.pdbx_seq_one_letter_code
_entity_poly.pdbx_strand_id
1 'polypeptide(L)'
;MQLVENGSIFKLMNAGATVRSAFCGPCFGAGDVPSNEGLSIRHSTRNFPNREGSKPGNGQIASVALMDARSIAATAVNKGFLTSAENIDVEFTKPKYFFNKSVYDNRVYQGFGKADTSVELKLGPNITDWPEMVALPENLLVKVVSLITDPVTTTDELIPSGETSSYRSNPLGLAEFTLSRKDPAYVGRAKEVQVAEKAIEAGNCPSQAFPEVKPIMDTIKTKFTISRDVMGIGSTIFAVKPGDGSAREQAASCQKVLGGW
;
A
#
# COMPACT_ATOMS: atom_id res chain seq x y z
N MET A 1 6.93 26.64 4.12
CA MET A 1 7.56 27.98 4.04
C MET A 1 6.73 29.04 4.73
N GLN A 2 5.45 29.26 4.41
CA GLN A 2 4.62 30.32 5.02
C GLN A 2 4.64 30.34 6.54
N LEU A 3 4.51 29.16 7.18
CA LEU A 3 4.55 29.04 8.67
C LEU A 3 5.95 29.34 9.25
N VAL A 4 7.00 29.20 8.46
CA VAL A 4 8.35 29.61 8.85
C VAL A 4 8.48 31.12 8.76
N GLU A 5 8.05 31.72 7.65
CA GLU A 5 8.17 33.15 7.37
C GLU A 5 7.35 34.00 8.34
N ASN A 6 6.16 33.55 8.72
CA ASN A 6 5.32 34.28 9.70
C ASN A 6 5.66 33.97 11.16
N GLY A 7 6.68 33.16 11.42
CA GLY A 7 7.12 32.80 12.77
C GLY A 7 6.28 31.77 13.51
N SER A 8 5.25 31.18 12.88
CA SER A 8 4.40 30.17 13.53
C SER A 8 5.17 28.92 13.94
N ILE A 9 6.08 28.44 13.09
CA ILE A 9 6.95 27.29 13.41
C ILE A 9 7.79 27.57 14.65
N PHE A 10 8.40 28.76 14.75
CA PHE A 10 9.19 29.14 15.93
C PHE A 10 8.34 29.12 17.22
N LYS A 11 7.14 29.67 17.16
CA LYS A 11 6.22 29.71 18.31
C LYS A 11 5.81 28.31 18.76
N LEU A 12 5.48 27.43 17.83
CA LEU A 12 5.13 26.04 18.11
C LEU A 12 6.30 25.27 18.75
N MET A 13 7.51 25.39 18.18
CA MET A 13 8.70 24.75 18.73
C MET A 13 9.06 25.26 20.10
N ASN A 14 8.95 26.57 20.33
CA ASN A 14 9.20 27.19 21.62
C ASN A 14 8.18 26.75 22.69
N ALA A 15 6.96 26.40 22.27
CA ALA A 15 5.95 25.80 23.13
C ALA A 15 6.12 24.30 23.36
N GLY A 16 7.18 23.69 22.83
CA GLY A 16 7.47 22.26 23.00
C GLY A 16 6.89 21.34 21.92
N ALA A 17 6.26 21.90 20.87
CA ALA A 17 5.74 21.07 19.78
C ALA A 17 6.86 20.52 18.90
N THR A 18 6.78 19.24 18.55
CA THR A 18 7.67 18.62 17.55
C THR A 18 7.16 18.95 16.13
N VAL A 19 7.97 19.66 15.36
CA VAL A 19 7.67 19.98 13.97
C VAL A 19 8.50 19.08 13.04
N ARG A 20 7.83 18.36 12.17
CA ARG A 20 8.45 17.46 11.17
C ARG A 20 8.00 17.84 9.76
N SER A 21 8.81 17.48 8.76
CA SER A 21 8.33 17.49 7.37
C SER A 21 7.25 16.43 7.17
N ALA A 22 6.42 16.62 6.15
CA ALA A 22 5.39 15.62 5.83
C ALA A 22 6.02 14.24 5.56
N PHE A 23 5.52 13.22 6.22
CA PHE A 23 5.96 11.83 6.06
C PHE A 23 4.79 10.87 6.28
N CYS A 24 4.92 9.65 5.80
CA CYS A 24 3.96 8.59 6.05
C CYS A 24 4.37 7.84 7.32
N GLY A 25 3.48 7.77 8.31
CA GLY A 25 3.84 7.04 9.53
C GLY A 25 2.91 7.24 10.72
N PRO A 26 2.48 8.47 11.05
CA PRO A 26 1.73 8.71 12.28
C PRO A 26 0.45 7.86 12.42
N CYS A 27 -0.23 7.56 11.31
CA CYS A 27 -1.47 6.77 11.34
C CYS A 27 -1.28 5.29 11.71
N PHE A 28 -0.05 4.79 11.78
CA PHE A 28 0.26 3.43 12.25
C PHE A 28 1.30 3.39 13.38
N GLY A 29 1.54 4.53 14.03
CA GLY A 29 2.41 4.63 15.20
C GLY A 29 3.90 4.73 14.89
N ALA A 30 4.30 5.06 13.67
CA ALA A 30 5.70 5.32 13.39
C ALA A 30 6.14 6.64 14.02
N GLY A 31 6.87 6.53 15.10
CA GLY A 31 7.46 7.64 15.85
C GLY A 31 6.68 8.10 17.08
N ASP A 32 5.37 7.88 17.15
CA ASP A 32 4.57 8.31 18.30
C ASP A 32 3.42 7.32 18.55
N VAL A 33 3.35 6.78 19.76
CA VAL A 33 2.26 5.93 20.22
C VAL A 33 1.68 6.48 21.51
N PRO A 34 0.35 6.35 21.76
CA PRO A 34 -0.24 6.78 23.02
C PRO A 34 0.30 5.96 24.19
N SER A 35 0.36 6.57 25.37
CA SER A 35 0.60 5.84 26.62
C SER A 35 -0.56 4.93 26.97
N ASN A 36 -0.34 4.00 27.92
CA ASN A 36 -1.45 3.22 28.47
C ASN A 36 -2.52 4.15 29.05
N GLU A 37 -3.79 3.85 28.75
CA GLU A 37 -4.97 4.66 29.12
C GLU A 37 -4.97 6.07 28.50
N GLY A 38 -4.02 6.34 27.58
CA GLY A 38 -3.92 7.62 26.91
C GLY A 38 -4.94 7.79 25.77
N LEU A 39 -5.35 9.04 25.55
CA LEU A 39 -6.14 9.45 24.39
C LEU A 39 -5.25 10.27 23.44
N SER A 40 -4.99 9.74 22.26
CA SER A 40 -4.36 10.50 21.18
C SER A 40 -5.43 11.17 20.32
N ILE A 41 -5.39 12.49 20.22
CA ILE A 41 -6.26 13.24 19.29
C ILE A 41 -5.44 13.70 18.09
N ARG A 42 -5.99 13.56 16.88
CA ARG A 42 -5.27 13.88 15.67
C ARG A 42 -6.17 14.34 14.54
N HIS A 43 -5.57 15.04 13.60
CA HIS A 43 -6.15 15.32 12.30
C HIS A 43 -5.49 14.39 11.27
N SER A 44 -6.19 13.33 10.87
CA SER A 44 -5.70 12.35 9.91
C SER A 44 -6.83 11.90 9.00
N THR A 45 -6.51 11.57 7.76
CA THR A 45 -7.49 11.05 6.80
C THR A 45 -7.85 9.58 7.06
N ARG A 46 -7.12 8.90 7.95
CA ARG A 46 -7.29 7.46 8.21
C ARG A 46 -7.28 7.18 9.70
N ASN A 47 -8.33 6.53 10.15
CA ASN A 47 -8.42 5.98 11.49
C ASN A 47 -8.97 4.56 11.40
N PHE A 48 -8.09 3.58 11.61
CA PHE A 48 -8.45 2.17 11.62
C PHE A 48 -8.38 1.63 13.04
N PRO A 49 -9.24 0.67 13.41
CA PRO A 49 -9.12 -0.01 14.69
C PRO A 49 -7.73 -0.59 14.91
N ASN A 50 -7.29 -0.58 16.16
CA ASN A 50 -6.02 -1.20 16.59
C ASN A 50 -4.76 -0.62 15.94
N ARG A 51 -4.79 0.65 15.52
CA ARG A 51 -3.63 1.37 15.01
C ARG A 51 -2.90 2.15 16.10
N GLU A 52 -1.62 2.46 15.85
CA GLU A 52 -0.80 3.33 16.71
C GLU A 52 -0.60 2.83 18.14
N GLY A 53 -0.44 1.53 18.31
CA GLY A 53 -0.31 0.95 19.63
C GLY A 53 -1.60 0.93 20.43
N SER A 54 -2.75 1.31 19.83
CA SER A 54 -4.05 1.27 20.49
C SER A 54 -4.67 -0.13 20.61
N LYS A 55 -4.03 -1.16 20.01
CA LYS A 55 -4.48 -2.53 20.16
C LYS A 55 -4.35 -2.98 21.62
N PRO A 56 -5.46 -3.38 22.27
CA PRO A 56 -5.39 -3.87 23.65
C PRO A 56 -4.46 -5.09 23.77
N GLY A 57 -3.65 -5.11 24.82
CA GLY A 57 -2.74 -6.23 25.08
C GLY A 57 -2.10 -6.12 26.46
N ASN A 58 -1.90 -7.25 27.12
CA ASN A 58 -1.28 -7.32 28.45
C ASN A 58 -1.93 -6.40 29.52
N GLY A 59 -3.26 -6.21 29.45
CA GLY A 59 -3.99 -5.31 30.33
C GLY A 59 -3.87 -3.83 29.97
N GLN A 60 -3.16 -3.49 28.90
CA GLN A 60 -2.99 -2.11 28.43
C GLN A 60 -3.96 -1.78 27.31
N ILE A 61 -4.40 -0.53 27.28
CA ILE A 61 -5.29 0.01 26.26
C ILE A 61 -4.97 1.48 26.02
N ALA A 62 -5.14 1.94 24.78
CA ALA A 62 -5.10 3.36 24.44
C ALA A 62 -6.21 3.68 23.42
N SER A 63 -6.57 4.93 23.32
CA SER A 63 -7.62 5.39 22.41
C SER A 63 -7.10 6.43 21.43
N VAL A 64 -7.70 6.45 20.24
CA VAL A 64 -7.39 7.41 19.18
C VAL A 64 -8.69 8.05 18.71
N ALA A 65 -8.74 9.39 18.69
CA ALA A 65 -9.86 10.15 18.18
C ALA A 65 -9.44 11.08 17.04
N LEU A 66 -10.26 11.17 16.00
CA LEU A 66 -10.08 12.15 14.93
C LEU A 66 -10.81 13.44 15.31
N MET A 67 -10.10 14.55 15.16
CA MET A 67 -10.65 15.89 15.34
C MET A 67 -10.15 16.82 14.25
N ASP A 68 -10.86 17.91 14.00
CA ASP A 68 -10.36 18.97 13.12
C ASP A 68 -9.19 19.72 13.76
N ALA A 69 -8.33 20.32 12.93
CA ALA A 69 -7.11 20.96 13.42
C ALA A 69 -7.37 22.13 14.40
N ARG A 70 -8.48 22.84 14.27
CA ARG A 70 -8.83 23.96 15.17
C ARG A 70 -9.26 23.43 16.53
N SER A 71 -10.03 22.35 16.59
CA SER A 71 -10.43 21.71 17.84
C SER A 71 -9.24 21.06 18.56
N ILE A 72 -8.25 20.51 17.80
CA ILE A 72 -6.98 20.07 18.38
C ILE A 72 -6.24 21.24 19.01
N ALA A 73 -6.14 22.38 18.32
CA ALA A 73 -5.52 23.58 18.86
C ALA A 73 -6.28 24.11 20.08
N ALA A 74 -7.60 24.13 20.04
CA ALA A 74 -8.45 24.53 21.18
C ALA A 74 -8.22 23.64 22.41
N THR A 75 -8.15 22.34 22.21
CA THR A 75 -7.82 21.35 23.25
C THR A 75 -6.42 21.58 23.83
N ALA A 76 -5.42 21.89 23.00
CA ALA A 76 -4.08 22.23 23.47
C ALA A 76 -4.06 23.53 24.28
N VAL A 77 -4.74 24.58 23.83
CA VAL A 77 -4.90 25.86 24.58
C VAL A 77 -5.59 25.63 25.92
N ASN A 78 -6.58 24.77 25.96
CA ASN A 78 -7.31 24.39 27.19
C ASN A 78 -6.61 23.24 27.96
N LYS A 79 -5.27 23.20 27.92
CA LYS A 79 -4.42 22.31 28.75
C LYS A 79 -4.73 20.80 28.57
N GLY A 80 -5.20 20.40 27.41
CA GLY A 80 -5.50 18.99 27.08
C GLY A 80 -6.94 18.55 27.39
N PHE A 81 -7.79 19.41 27.93
CA PHE A 81 -9.21 19.12 28.05
C PHE A 81 -9.88 19.20 26.67
N LEU A 82 -10.58 18.15 26.29
CA LEU A 82 -11.27 18.07 24.99
C LEU A 82 -12.19 19.29 24.82
N THR A 83 -11.89 20.09 23.81
CA THR A 83 -12.54 21.36 23.57
C THR A 83 -12.84 21.55 22.11
N SER A 84 -14.10 21.85 21.77
CA SER A 84 -14.46 22.25 20.41
C SER A 84 -13.86 23.62 20.08
N ALA A 85 -13.50 23.84 18.83
CA ALA A 85 -13.08 25.16 18.35
C ALA A 85 -14.14 26.26 18.53
N GLU A 86 -15.40 25.89 18.67
CA GLU A 86 -16.52 26.81 18.93
C GLU A 86 -16.58 27.30 20.38
N ASN A 87 -15.91 26.61 21.31
CA ASN A 87 -15.96 26.86 22.75
C ASN A 87 -14.75 27.66 23.25
N ILE A 88 -13.95 28.24 22.36
CA ILE A 88 -12.85 29.13 22.74
C ILE A 88 -13.05 30.51 22.10
N ASP A 89 -12.74 31.56 22.89
CA ASP A 89 -12.78 32.94 22.41
C ASP A 89 -11.50 33.26 21.61
N VAL A 90 -11.42 32.73 20.39
CA VAL A 90 -10.33 33.01 19.46
C VAL A 90 -10.89 33.28 18.07
N GLU A 91 -10.53 34.41 17.51
CA GLU A 91 -10.86 34.74 16.14
C GLU A 91 -10.02 33.90 15.18
N PHE A 92 -10.67 33.02 14.44
CA PHE A 92 -10.03 32.21 13.37
C PHE A 92 -9.96 33.03 12.08
N THR A 93 -8.96 33.90 12.00
CA THR A 93 -8.73 34.67 10.77
C THR A 93 -8.26 33.76 9.63
N LYS A 94 -8.82 33.93 8.44
CA LYS A 94 -8.37 33.20 7.24
C LYS A 94 -6.98 33.72 6.84
N PRO A 95 -5.92 32.90 6.91
CA PRO A 95 -4.59 33.36 6.55
C PRO A 95 -4.51 33.68 5.06
N LYS A 96 -3.77 34.72 4.73
CA LYS A 96 -3.44 35.03 3.34
C LYS A 96 -2.42 33.99 2.85
N TYR A 97 -2.84 33.15 1.92
CA TYR A 97 -1.95 32.16 1.32
C TYR A 97 -1.05 32.83 0.29
N PHE A 98 0.22 32.43 0.28
CA PHE A 98 1.13 32.69 -0.84
C PHE A 98 1.96 31.46 -1.15
N PHE A 99 2.35 31.31 -2.41
CA PHE A 99 3.16 30.22 -2.89
C PHE A 99 4.59 30.68 -3.11
N ASN A 100 5.53 30.08 -2.39
CA ASN A 100 6.95 30.30 -2.61
C ASN A 100 7.51 29.22 -3.52
N LYS A 101 7.80 29.59 -4.75
CA LYS A 101 8.27 28.68 -5.80
C LYS A 101 9.70 28.18 -5.57
N SER A 102 10.54 28.95 -4.86
CA SER A 102 11.98 28.67 -4.74
C SER A 102 12.30 27.27 -4.18
N VAL A 103 11.45 26.75 -3.30
CA VAL A 103 11.65 25.40 -2.74
C VAL A 103 11.56 24.33 -3.84
N TYR A 104 10.66 24.50 -4.78
CA TYR A 104 10.49 23.57 -5.89
C TYR A 104 11.58 23.76 -6.94
N ASP A 105 11.92 25.00 -7.27
CA ASP A 105 13.00 25.31 -8.22
C ASP A 105 14.34 24.72 -7.77
N ASN A 106 14.57 24.65 -6.45
CA ASN A 106 15.81 24.10 -5.89
C ASN A 106 15.80 22.58 -5.66
N ARG A 107 14.65 21.90 -5.76
CA ARG A 107 14.51 20.48 -5.42
C ARG A 107 13.99 19.61 -6.55
N VAL A 108 13.24 20.17 -7.47
CA VAL A 108 12.57 19.43 -8.54
C VAL A 108 13.24 19.74 -9.87
N TYR A 109 13.62 18.70 -10.58
CA TYR A 109 14.09 18.84 -11.95
C TYR A 109 12.96 19.36 -12.85
N GLN A 110 13.19 20.51 -13.49
CA GLN A 110 12.21 21.19 -14.34
C GLN A 110 12.41 20.79 -15.81
N GLY A 111 12.19 19.51 -16.11
CA GLY A 111 12.39 18.92 -17.44
C GLY A 111 11.17 18.92 -18.35
N PHE A 112 10.03 19.47 -17.92
CA PHE A 112 8.81 19.48 -18.73
C PHE A 112 9.02 20.19 -20.06
N GLY A 113 8.71 19.56 -21.18
CA GLY A 113 8.91 20.07 -22.52
C GLY A 113 10.39 20.16 -22.98
N LYS A 114 11.32 19.62 -22.19
CA LYS A 114 12.77 19.62 -22.45
C LYS A 114 13.33 18.22 -22.41
N ALA A 115 12.66 17.29 -23.07
CA ALA A 115 13.13 15.90 -23.11
C ALA A 115 14.51 15.83 -23.77
N ASP A 116 15.45 15.18 -23.10
CA ASP A 116 16.76 14.85 -23.63
C ASP A 116 16.87 13.33 -23.77
N THR A 117 16.69 12.84 -24.99
CA THR A 117 16.72 11.40 -25.29
C THR A 117 18.12 10.80 -25.26
N SER A 118 19.16 11.60 -25.13
CA SER A 118 20.54 11.14 -24.99
C SER A 118 20.90 10.75 -23.56
N VAL A 119 20.08 11.14 -22.58
CA VAL A 119 20.29 10.82 -21.17
C VAL A 119 19.81 9.41 -20.87
N GLU A 120 20.75 8.55 -20.47
CA GLU A 120 20.45 7.21 -20.00
C GLU A 120 19.82 7.22 -18.60
N LEU A 121 18.72 6.49 -18.43
CA LEU A 121 18.15 6.25 -17.11
C LEU A 121 18.96 5.19 -16.35
N LYS A 122 19.55 5.58 -15.23
CA LYS A 122 20.23 4.65 -14.31
C LYS A 122 19.39 4.44 -13.07
N LEU A 123 18.92 3.22 -12.90
CA LEU A 123 18.16 2.83 -11.71
C LEU A 123 19.10 2.69 -10.52
N GLY A 124 18.62 3.07 -9.34
CA GLY A 124 19.33 2.89 -8.09
C GLY A 124 19.34 1.42 -7.63
N PRO A 125 20.07 1.10 -6.53
CA PRO A 125 20.05 -0.26 -5.96
C PRO A 125 18.63 -0.73 -5.62
N ASN A 126 18.33 -1.97 -5.94
CA ASN A 126 17.00 -2.57 -5.72
C ASN A 126 15.81 -1.86 -6.43
N ILE A 127 16.09 -1.05 -7.43
CA ILE A 127 15.06 -0.47 -8.30
C ILE A 127 15.15 -1.19 -9.65
N THR A 128 14.06 -1.82 -10.05
CA THR A 128 13.97 -2.53 -11.34
C THR A 128 12.67 -2.15 -12.05
N ASP A 129 12.68 -2.24 -13.36
CA ASP A 129 11.45 -2.11 -14.13
C ASP A 129 10.48 -3.26 -13.84
N TRP A 130 9.24 -3.08 -14.24
CA TRP A 130 8.25 -4.12 -14.24
C TRP A 130 8.66 -5.23 -15.23
N PRO A 131 8.45 -6.51 -14.86
CA PRO A 131 8.59 -7.58 -15.83
C PRO A 131 7.53 -7.45 -16.93
N GLU A 132 7.79 -8.03 -18.07
CA GLU A 132 6.74 -8.22 -19.07
C GLU A 132 5.62 -9.06 -18.49
N MET A 133 4.39 -8.61 -18.68
CA MET A 133 3.19 -9.25 -18.15
C MET A 133 2.19 -9.48 -19.28
N VAL A 134 1.55 -10.63 -19.22
CA VAL A 134 0.53 -11.00 -20.19
C VAL A 134 -0.64 -10.03 -20.13
N ALA A 135 -1.13 -9.61 -21.29
CA ALA A 135 -2.36 -8.84 -21.41
C ALA A 135 -3.56 -9.66 -20.95
N LEU A 136 -4.59 -8.99 -20.44
CA LEU A 136 -5.82 -9.66 -20.01
C LEU A 136 -6.46 -10.40 -21.23
N PRO A 137 -6.58 -11.72 -21.19
CA PRO A 137 -7.22 -12.48 -22.25
C PRO A 137 -8.76 -12.39 -22.16
N GLU A 138 -9.42 -12.82 -23.20
CA GLU A 138 -10.90 -12.84 -23.25
C GLU A 138 -11.48 -13.85 -22.25
N ASN A 139 -10.81 -14.98 -22.05
CA ASN A 139 -11.25 -16.02 -21.13
C ASN A 139 -10.09 -16.40 -20.18
N LEU A 140 -10.43 -16.65 -18.92
CA LEU A 140 -9.48 -17.01 -17.87
C LEU A 140 -9.79 -18.39 -17.29
N LEU A 141 -8.78 -19.24 -17.23
CA LEU A 141 -8.76 -20.42 -16.38
C LEU A 141 -7.86 -20.17 -15.20
N VAL A 142 -8.44 -20.08 -14.00
CA VAL A 142 -7.68 -19.78 -12.79
C VAL A 142 -7.65 -20.97 -11.83
N LYS A 143 -6.46 -21.27 -11.29
CA LYS A 143 -6.29 -22.23 -10.20
C LYS A 143 -6.23 -21.49 -8.87
N VAL A 144 -7.09 -21.87 -7.92
CA VAL A 144 -6.98 -21.40 -6.55
C VAL A 144 -5.77 -22.08 -5.91
N VAL A 145 -4.71 -21.32 -5.65
CA VAL A 145 -3.45 -21.81 -5.10
C VAL A 145 -3.26 -21.45 -3.62
N SER A 146 -4.12 -20.59 -3.08
CA SER A 146 -4.21 -20.31 -1.64
C SER A 146 -5.66 -20.09 -1.24
N LEU A 147 -6.06 -20.71 -0.13
CA LEU A 147 -7.39 -20.60 0.44
C LEU A 147 -7.28 -20.04 1.86
N ILE A 148 -7.79 -18.81 2.05
CA ILE A 148 -7.76 -18.11 3.33
C ILE A 148 -9.19 -17.92 3.82
N THR A 149 -9.54 -18.60 4.92
CA THR A 149 -10.89 -18.57 5.50
C THR A 149 -11.04 -17.59 6.66
N ASP A 150 -9.98 -16.89 7.02
CA ASP A 150 -10.05 -15.85 8.05
C ASP A 150 -11.03 -14.75 7.62
N PRO A 151 -11.77 -14.15 8.57
CA PRO A 151 -12.76 -13.11 8.26
C PRO A 151 -12.17 -11.90 7.51
N VAL A 152 -10.90 -11.58 7.76
CA VAL A 152 -10.17 -10.48 7.13
C VAL A 152 -8.74 -10.91 6.86
N THR A 153 -8.23 -10.59 5.68
CA THR A 153 -6.82 -10.72 5.32
C THR A 153 -6.26 -9.33 5.03
N THR A 154 -5.33 -8.90 5.85
CA THR A 154 -4.73 -7.56 5.73
C THR A 154 -3.72 -7.46 4.59
N THR A 155 -3.45 -6.23 4.16
CA THR A 155 -2.36 -6.00 3.18
C THR A 155 -1.00 -6.37 3.75
N ASP A 156 -0.80 -6.32 5.06
CA ASP A 156 0.46 -6.73 5.70
C ASP A 156 0.63 -8.26 5.75
N GLU A 157 -0.47 -9.02 5.79
CA GLU A 157 -0.42 -10.48 5.61
C GLU A 157 -0.15 -10.86 4.15
N LEU A 158 -0.71 -10.11 3.20
CA LEU A 158 -0.43 -10.32 1.77
C LEU A 158 1.02 -9.96 1.42
N ILE A 159 1.49 -8.79 1.86
CA ILE A 159 2.85 -8.30 1.64
C ILE A 159 3.40 -7.72 2.95
N PRO A 160 4.19 -8.48 3.73
CA PRO A 160 4.72 -8.05 5.01
C PRO A 160 5.62 -6.81 4.90
N SER A 161 5.18 -5.69 5.46
CA SER A 161 5.82 -4.38 5.25
C SER A 161 7.21 -4.26 5.86
N GLY A 162 7.47 -4.92 6.98
CA GLY A 162 8.78 -4.89 7.65
C GLY A 162 9.89 -5.55 6.83
N GLU A 163 9.60 -6.72 6.27
CA GLU A 163 10.58 -7.53 5.52
C GLU A 163 10.81 -7.00 4.10
N THR A 164 9.82 -6.31 3.53
CA THR A 164 9.80 -5.91 2.13
C THR A 164 10.23 -4.48 1.87
N SER A 165 10.64 -3.73 2.89
CA SER A 165 10.96 -2.30 2.78
C SER A 165 12.00 -1.99 1.70
N SER A 166 13.00 -2.85 1.53
CA SER A 166 14.06 -2.70 0.51
C SER A 166 13.62 -3.08 -0.91
N TYR A 167 12.48 -3.71 -1.09
CA TYR A 167 12.01 -4.22 -2.38
C TYR A 167 10.83 -3.44 -2.96
N ARG A 168 10.47 -2.29 -2.36
CA ARG A 168 9.29 -1.50 -2.77
C ARG A 168 9.28 -1.06 -4.23
N SER A 169 10.45 -0.90 -4.83
CA SER A 169 10.64 -0.54 -6.24
C SER A 169 11.25 -1.69 -7.06
N ASN A 170 11.09 -2.92 -6.59
CA ASN A 170 11.52 -4.14 -7.28
C ASN A 170 10.34 -5.12 -7.30
N PRO A 171 9.51 -5.10 -8.35
CA PRO A 171 8.28 -5.90 -8.40
C PRO A 171 8.51 -7.40 -8.24
N LEU A 172 9.54 -7.94 -8.89
CA LEU A 172 9.90 -9.37 -8.77
C LEU A 172 10.38 -9.71 -7.36
N GLY A 173 11.31 -8.90 -6.82
CA GLY A 173 11.83 -9.12 -5.48
C GLY A 173 10.75 -8.98 -4.41
N LEU A 174 9.83 -8.02 -4.58
CA LEU A 174 8.69 -7.84 -3.66
C LEU A 174 7.73 -9.02 -3.72
N ALA A 175 7.44 -9.54 -4.92
CA ALA A 175 6.50 -10.65 -5.12
C ALA A 175 6.93 -11.95 -4.41
N GLU A 176 8.23 -12.18 -4.21
CA GLU A 176 8.74 -13.36 -3.48
C GLU A 176 8.28 -13.40 -2.00
N PHE A 177 7.82 -12.29 -1.46
CA PHE A 177 7.30 -12.22 -0.10
C PHE A 177 5.78 -12.33 0.00
N THR A 178 5.08 -12.54 -1.12
CA THR A 178 3.62 -12.65 -1.12
C THR A 178 3.17 -13.80 -0.21
N LEU A 179 2.33 -13.49 0.79
CA LEU A 179 1.84 -14.43 1.81
C LEU A 179 2.93 -15.15 2.62
N SER A 180 4.17 -14.64 2.65
CA SER A 180 5.30 -15.31 3.28
C SER A 180 5.06 -15.72 4.73
N ARG A 181 4.23 -14.99 5.47
CA ARG A 181 3.86 -15.30 6.86
C ARG A 181 2.58 -16.12 6.98
N LYS A 182 1.67 -16.03 6.02
CA LYS A 182 0.34 -16.65 6.07
C LYS A 182 0.31 -18.02 5.37
N ASP A 183 0.94 -18.07 4.22
CA ASP A 183 1.02 -19.26 3.36
C ASP A 183 2.36 -19.28 2.61
N PRO A 184 3.46 -19.65 3.28
CA PRO A 184 4.82 -19.57 2.71
C PRO A 184 5.02 -20.33 1.41
N ALA A 185 4.19 -21.34 1.12
CA ALA A 185 4.27 -22.12 -0.11
C ALA A 185 3.51 -21.48 -1.29
N TYR A 186 2.79 -20.38 -1.06
CA TYR A 186 2.00 -19.71 -2.10
C TYR A 186 2.80 -19.36 -3.35
N VAL A 187 3.96 -18.70 -3.16
CA VAL A 187 4.80 -18.23 -4.27
C VAL A 187 5.22 -19.39 -5.18
N GLY A 188 5.63 -20.51 -4.57
CA GLY A 188 5.99 -21.73 -5.32
C GLY A 188 4.82 -22.22 -6.16
N ARG A 189 3.65 -22.40 -5.56
CA ARG A 189 2.45 -22.88 -6.28
C ARG A 189 1.97 -21.92 -7.36
N ALA A 190 2.06 -20.60 -7.14
CA ALA A 190 1.73 -19.62 -8.16
C ALA A 190 2.66 -19.72 -9.37
N LYS A 191 3.96 -19.85 -9.14
CA LYS A 191 4.97 -20.04 -10.20
C LYS A 191 4.78 -21.35 -10.97
N GLU A 192 4.35 -22.43 -10.30
CA GLU A 192 4.02 -23.70 -10.98
C GLU A 192 2.86 -23.50 -11.98
N VAL A 193 1.86 -22.71 -11.63
CA VAL A 193 0.76 -22.40 -12.56
C VAL A 193 1.24 -21.46 -13.68
N GLN A 194 2.09 -20.50 -13.36
CA GLN A 194 2.60 -19.52 -14.32
C GLN A 194 3.33 -20.18 -15.52
N VAL A 195 3.92 -21.34 -15.33
CA VAL A 195 4.59 -22.05 -16.46
C VAL A 195 3.60 -22.45 -17.56
N ALA A 196 2.32 -22.65 -17.22
CA ALA A 196 1.28 -22.95 -18.21
C ALA A 196 0.99 -21.73 -19.10
N GLU A 197 0.92 -20.54 -18.51
CA GLU A 197 0.74 -19.29 -19.26
C GLU A 197 1.94 -19.00 -20.17
N LYS A 198 3.14 -19.11 -19.63
CA LYS A 198 4.38 -18.96 -20.41
C LYS A 198 4.47 -19.95 -21.59
N ALA A 199 3.92 -21.15 -21.42
CA ALA A 199 3.83 -22.11 -22.52
C ALA A 199 2.86 -21.64 -23.60
N ILE A 200 1.72 -21.04 -23.24
CA ILE A 200 0.77 -20.46 -24.21
C ILE A 200 1.44 -19.31 -24.98
N GLU A 201 2.08 -18.38 -24.29
CA GLU A 201 2.80 -17.25 -24.92
C GLU A 201 3.87 -17.73 -25.92
N ALA A 202 4.57 -18.83 -25.58
CA ALA A 202 5.56 -19.42 -26.44
C ALA A 202 4.97 -20.31 -27.58
N GLY A 203 3.65 -20.34 -27.74
CA GLY A 203 2.95 -21.18 -28.74
C GLY A 203 2.95 -22.67 -28.40
N ASN A 204 3.33 -23.05 -27.18
CA ASN A 204 3.42 -24.43 -26.72
C ASN A 204 2.11 -24.92 -26.05
N CYS A 205 2.00 -26.23 -25.83
CA CYS A 205 0.87 -26.80 -25.14
C CYS A 205 0.99 -26.61 -23.61
N PRO A 206 0.08 -25.89 -22.93
CA PRO A 206 0.16 -25.65 -21.49
C PRO A 206 0.14 -26.94 -20.66
N SER A 207 -0.52 -28.00 -21.13
CA SER A 207 -0.55 -29.27 -20.43
C SER A 207 0.76 -30.06 -20.47
N GLN A 208 1.71 -29.67 -21.29
CA GLN A 208 3.08 -30.24 -21.24
C GLN A 208 3.88 -29.60 -20.10
N ALA A 209 3.72 -28.28 -19.90
CA ALA A 209 4.40 -27.56 -18.84
C ALA A 209 3.71 -27.73 -17.48
N PHE A 210 2.38 -27.87 -17.49
CA PHE A 210 1.55 -28.03 -16.29
C PHE A 210 0.48 -29.11 -16.52
N PRO A 211 0.79 -30.41 -16.26
CA PRO A 211 -0.08 -31.54 -16.61
C PRO A 211 -1.48 -31.51 -15.99
N GLU A 212 -1.62 -30.92 -14.79
CA GLU A 212 -2.91 -30.82 -14.09
C GLU A 212 -3.99 -30.07 -14.89
N VAL A 213 -3.60 -29.20 -15.82
CA VAL A 213 -4.56 -28.44 -16.62
C VAL A 213 -5.22 -29.28 -17.71
N LYS A 214 -4.64 -30.44 -18.09
CA LYS A 214 -5.09 -31.26 -19.21
C LYS A 214 -6.56 -31.72 -19.09
N PRO A 215 -7.01 -32.38 -18.01
CA PRO A 215 -8.38 -32.84 -17.87
C PRO A 215 -9.39 -31.69 -17.86
N ILE A 216 -9.00 -30.52 -17.33
CA ILE A 216 -9.82 -29.33 -17.30
C ILE A 216 -9.98 -28.77 -18.72
N MET A 217 -8.89 -28.67 -19.47
CA MET A 217 -8.89 -28.24 -20.87
C MET A 217 -9.74 -29.15 -21.76
N ASP A 218 -9.65 -30.45 -21.55
CA ASP A 218 -10.44 -31.43 -22.30
C ASP A 218 -11.95 -31.27 -21.97
N THR A 219 -12.29 -30.98 -20.72
CA THR A 219 -13.68 -30.67 -20.32
C THR A 219 -14.17 -29.37 -20.93
N ILE A 220 -13.36 -28.30 -20.92
CA ILE A 220 -13.71 -27.01 -21.52
C ILE A 220 -14.01 -27.16 -23.00
N LYS A 221 -13.16 -27.86 -23.75
CA LYS A 221 -13.37 -28.12 -25.19
C LYS A 221 -14.67 -28.83 -25.51
N THR A 222 -15.14 -29.71 -24.62
CA THR A 222 -16.41 -30.42 -24.82
C THR A 222 -17.64 -29.60 -24.48
N LYS A 223 -17.53 -28.65 -23.56
CA LYS A 223 -18.66 -27.84 -23.06
C LYS A 223 -18.74 -26.44 -23.65
N PHE A 224 -17.62 -25.87 -24.08
CA PHE A 224 -17.52 -24.49 -24.53
C PHE A 224 -16.73 -24.41 -25.83
N THR A 225 -17.19 -23.57 -26.75
CA THR A 225 -16.46 -23.26 -27.99
C THR A 225 -15.47 -22.12 -27.72
N ILE A 226 -14.45 -22.39 -26.89
CA ILE A 226 -13.42 -21.41 -26.55
C ILE A 226 -12.15 -21.76 -27.32
N SER A 227 -11.68 -20.80 -28.13
CA SER A 227 -10.39 -20.91 -28.80
C SER A 227 -9.26 -20.77 -27.79
N ARG A 228 -8.15 -21.48 -28.06
CA ARG A 228 -6.96 -21.45 -27.25
C ARG A 228 -6.29 -20.07 -27.21
N ASP A 229 -6.42 -19.34 -28.31
CA ASP A 229 -5.78 -18.04 -28.55
C ASP A 229 -6.41 -16.91 -27.71
N VAL A 230 -7.59 -17.15 -27.14
CA VAL A 230 -8.34 -16.18 -26.33
C VAL A 230 -8.44 -16.59 -24.86
N MET A 231 -7.65 -17.59 -24.43
CA MET A 231 -7.67 -18.11 -23.06
C MET A 231 -6.31 -17.96 -22.40
N GLY A 232 -6.29 -17.35 -21.22
CA GLY A 232 -5.15 -17.31 -20.32
C GLY A 232 -5.31 -18.27 -19.13
N ILE A 233 -4.20 -18.69 -18.57
CA ILE A 233 -4.13 -19.56 -17.39
C ILE A 233 -3.37 -18.85 -16.28
N GLY A 234 -3.91 -18.83 -15.07
CA GLY A 234 -3.22 -18.21 -13.95
C GLY A 234 -3.62 -18.73 -12.58
N SER A 235 -2.95 -18.21 -11.58
CA SER A 235 -3.24 -18.50 -10.18
C SER A 235 -4.19 -17.47 -9.60
N THR A 236 -4.88 -17.84 -8.52
CA THR A 236 -5.66 -16.90 -7.72
C THR A 236 -5.64 -17.27 -6.24
N ILE A 237 -5.87 -16.30 -5.39
CA ILE A 237 -6.08 -16.46 -3.96
C ILE A 237 -7.57 -16.34 -3.67
N PHE A 238 -8.13 -17.30 -2.96
CA PHE A 238 -9.44 -17.10 -2.34
C PHE A 238 -9.25 -16.59 -0.92
N ALA A 239 -9.90 -15.47 -0.58
CA ALA A 239 -9.98 -14.95 0.77
C ALA A 239 -11.34 -14.32 1.02
N VAL A 240 -11.84 -14.38 2.27
CA VAL A 240 -13.18 -13.86 2.63
C VAL A 240 -13.24 -12.34 2.45
N LYS A 241 -12.25 -11.62 2.96
CA LYS A 241 -12.10 -10.17 2.79
C LYS A 241 -10.61 -9.84 2.62
N PRO A 242 -10.07 -9.89 1.40
CA PRO A 242 -8.66 -9.62 1.15
C PRO A 242 -8.36 -8.13 1.07
N GLY A 243 -7.11 -7.76 1.40
CA GLY A 243 -6.56 -6.46 1.12
C GLY A 243 -6.98 -5.34 2.07
N ASP A 244 -7.39 -5.66 3.29
CA ASP A 244 -7.68 -4.64 4.30
C ASP A 244 -6.39 -3.93 4.73
N GLY A 245 -6.27 -2.64 4.40
CA GLY A 245 -5.08 -1.83 4.69
C GLY A 245 -4.74 -0.82 3.61
N SER A 246 -3.51 -0.31 3.65
CA SER A 246 -3.05 0.79 2.78
C SER A 246 -2.39 0.33 1.49
N ALA A 247 -1.63 -0.77 1.51
CA ALA A 247 -0.78 -1.22 0.41
C ALA A 247 -1.53 -2.14 -0.58
N ARG A 248 -2.78 -1.85 -0.88
CA ARG A 248 -3.67 -2.67 -1.72
C ARG A 248 -3.13 -2.86 -3.14
N GLU A 249 -2.64 -1.80 -3.74
CA GLU A 249 -2.06 -1.81 -5.07
C GLU A 249 -0.85 -2.74 -5.15
N GLN A 250 0.08 -2.62 -4.20
CA GLN A 250 1.26 -3.49 -4.15
C GLN A 250 0.90 -4.96 -3.93
N ALA A 251 -0.09 -5.24 -3.08
CA ALA A 251 -0.55 -6.61 -2.85
C ALA A 251 -1.12 -7.25 -4.12
N ALA A 252 -1.91 -6.51 -4.89
CA ALA A 252 -2.43 -6.97 -6.18
C ALA A 252 -1.31 -7.13 -7.22
N SER A 253 -0.41 -6.16 -7.32
CA SER A 253 0.72 -6.17 -8.26
C SER A 253 1.64 -7.37 -8.05
N CYS A 254 1.91 -7.75 -6.80
CA CYS A 254 2.73 -8.92 -6.48
C CYS A 254 2.09 -10.22 -6.97
N GLN A 255 0.77 -10.35 -6.81
CA GLN A 255 0.05 -11.50 -7.36
C GLN A 255 0.10 -11.52 -8.89
N LYS A 256 -0.09 -10.37 -9.54
CA LYS A 256 0.00 -10.25 -11.00
C LYS A 256 1.38 -10.63 -11.53
N VAL A 257 2.45 -10.21 -10.89
CA VAL A 257 3.83 -10.55 -11.24
C VAL A 257 4.10 -12.06 -11.16
N LEU A 258 3.42 -12.75 -10.25
CA LEU A 258 3.48 -14.21 -10.09
C LEU A 258 2.51 -14.99 -11.03
N GLY A 259 1.91 -14.32 -12.01
CA GLY A 259 0.94 -14.94 -12.92
C GLY A 259 -0.46 -15.05 -12.31
N GLY A 260 -0.79 -14.19 -11.34
CA GLY A 260 -2.13 -14.10 -10.76
C GLY A 260 -3.11 -13.27 -11.60
N TRP A 261 -4.37 -13.64 -11.47
CA TRP A 261 -5.50 -12.96 -12.10
C TRP A 261 -6.60 -12.69 -11.09
#